data_0d2ca75e4dca277f8849e3ff5ac4f417
#
_entry.id   0d2ca75e4dca277f8849e3ff5ac4f417
#
_cell.length_a   1.000
_cell.length_b   1.000
_cell.length_c   1.000
_cell.angle_alpha   90.00
_cell.angle_beta   90.00
_cell.angle_gamma   90.00
#
_symmetry.space_group_name_H-M   'P 1'
#
loop_
_entity.id
_entity.type
_entity.pdbx_description
1 polymer ?
#
loop_
_entity_poly.entity_id
_entity_poly.type
_entity_poly.pdbx_seq_one_letter_code
_entity_poly.pdbx_strand_id
1 'polypeptide(L)'
;RLFVRDALSVSAVGDISAADLGPMLDELLGDLPAGEGLKATAVDFAIEGGLTIVDMPTPQSVALFGHAGIDRDHPDFFAAYVLNTILGGRGVESRLSAEVREKRGLTYGVSTFLVGKEEANMLMGQVASANDRIGEAIAVIRHEWIKMARDGVTEAELTDAQTYLTGAYPLRFDGNAKIANILVGMQRQGLSTNYINTRNDRINAVTLSEINRLAAELLKPEALHFVVVGQPKGLNEE
;
A
#
# COMPACT_ATOMS: atom_id res chain seq x y z
N ARG A 1 -5.19 -12.74 25.02
CA ARG A 1 -6.42 -12.87 24.18
C ARG A 1 -6.19 -12.70 22.69
N LEU A 2 -5.02 -12.23 22.28
CA LEU A 2 -4.66 -12.14 20.85
C LEU A 2 -4.00 -13.43 20.36
N PHE A 3 -3.22 -14.07 21.21
CA PHE A 3 -2.54 -15.31 20.91
C PHE A 3 -3.41 -16.51 21.32
N VAL A 4 -4.26 -16.94 20.40
CA VAL A 4 -5.10 -18.13 20.52
C VAL A 4 -4.91 -19.02 19.30
N ARG A 5 -5.00 -20.34 19.46
CA ARG A 5 -4.70 -21.30 18.38
C ARG A 5 -5.55 -21.09 17.14
N ASP A 6 -6.84 -20.84 17.32
CA ASP A 6 -7.80 -20.78 16.22
C ASP A 6 -7.66 -19.47 15.37
N ALA A 7 -6.89 -18.48 15.87
CA ALA A 7 -6.59 -17.24 15.15
C ALA A 7 -5.19 -17.22 14.49
N LEU A 8 -4.46 -18.35 14.53
CA LEU A 8 -3.13 -18.44 13.94
C LEU A 8 -3.21 -18.77 12.45
N SER A 9 -2.38 -18.09 11.67
CA SER A 9 -2.04 -18.47 10.30
C SER A 9 -0.60 -18.92 10.26
N VAL A 10 -0.35 -20.14 9.81
CA VAL A 10 0.99 -20.73 9.75
C VAL A 10 1.33 -21.07 8.31
N SER A 11 2.56 -20.83 7.92
CA SER A 11 3.12 -21.24 6.64
C SER A 11 4.51 -21.84 6.84
N ALA A 12 4.75 -22.97 6.22
CA ALA A 12 6.05 -23.63 6.18
C ALA A 12 6.44 -23.91 4.72
N VAL A 13 7.69 -23.66 4.39
CA VAL A 13 8.26 -23.91 3.07
C VAL A 13 9.67 -24.45 3.24
N GLY A 14 9.91 -25.64 2.72
CA GLY A 14 11.21 -26.32 2.84
C GLY A 14 11.08 -27.83 2.63
N ASP A 15 12.17 -28.52 2.86
CA ASP A 15 12.23 -29.99 2.82
C ASP A 15 11.73 -30.55 4.17
N ILE A 16 10.42 -30.49 4.36
CA ILE A 16 9.73 -30.99 5.56
C ILE A 16 8.38 -31.61 5.17
N SER A 17 8.11 -32.79 5.75
CA SER A 17 6.82 -33.44 5.56
C SER A 17 5.76 -32.90 6.53
N ALA A 18 4.48 -33.10 6.21
CA ALA A 18 3.39 -32.78 7.13
C ALA A 18 3.45 -33.59 8.43
N ALA A 19 3.98 -34.81 8.39
CA ALA A 19 4.16 -35.68 9.54
C ALA A 19 5.23 -35.17 10.51
N ASP A 20 6.26 -34.52 9.98
CA ASP A 20 7.31 -33.89 10.80
C ASP A 20 6.91 -32.50 11.30
N LEU A 21 6.22 -31.74 10.45
CA LEU A 21 5.78 -30.37 10.78
C LEU A 21 4.74 -30.37 11.94
N GLY A 22 3.80 -31.32 11.93
CA GLY A 22 2.73 -31.37 12.93
C GLY A 22 3.24 -31.37 14.38
N PRO A 23 4.10 -32.34 14.78
CA PRO A 23 4.68 -32.38 16.12
C PRO A 23 5.48 -31.13 16.49
N MET A 24 6.21 -30.51 15.53
CA MET A 24 6.93 -29.26 15.76
C MET A 24 5.99 -28.09 16.07
N LEU A 25 4.86 -28.02 15.38
CA LEU A 25 3.86 -26.99 15.65
C LEU A 25 3.16 -27.22 16.98
N ASP A 26 2.88 -28.48 17.36
CA ASP A 26 2.32 -28.82 18.66
C ASP A 26 3.28 -28.45 19.81
N GLU A 27 4.57 -28.70 19.65
CA GLU A 27 5.59 -28.29 20.63
C GLU A 27 5.67 -26.77 20.77
N LEU A 28 5.63 -26.02 19.64
CA LEU A 28 5.78 -24.56 19.66
C LEU A 28 4.52 -23.82 20.08
N LEU A 29 3.34 -24.32 19.71
CA LEU A 29 2.08 -23.59 19.77
C LEU A 29 1.00 -24.31 20.58
N GLY A 30 1.24 -25.56 20.98
CA GLY A 30 0.24 -26.41 21.65
C GLY A 30 -0.28 -25.86 22.97
N ASP A 31 0.58 -25.12 23.71
CA ASP A 31 0.21 -24.50 24.99
C ASP A 31 -0.63 -23.22 24.84
N LEU A 32 -0.81 -22.72 23.61
CA LEU A 32 -1.70 -21.59 23.40
C LEU A 32 -3.16 -21.97 23.66
N PRO A 33 -3.92 -21.09 24.31
CA PRO A 33 -5.33 -21.35 24.58
C PRO A 33 -6.12 -21.47 23.27
N ALA A 34 -7.09 -22.38 23.25
CA ALA A 34 -8.10 -22.43 22.21
C ALA A 34 -9.03 -21.22 22.33
N GLY A 35 -9.58 -20.76 21.23
CA GLY A 35 -10.58 -19.70 21.20
C GLY A 35 -10.50 -18.83 19.96
N GLU A 36 -11.57 -18.12 19.68
CA GLU A 36 -11.59 -17.12 18.63
C GLU A 36 -10.73 -15.92 19.03
N GLY A 37 -9.86 -15.45 18.13
CA GLY A 37 -9.12 -14.21 18.33
C GLY A 37 -10.06 -13.00 18.45
N LEU A 38 -9.52 -11.89 18.93
CA LEU A 38 -10.27 -10.63 18.92
C LEU A 38 -10.52 -10.22 17.46
N LYS A 39 -11.78 -9.96 17.15
CA LYS A 39 -12.19 -9.36 15.87
C LYS A 39 -12.14 -7.84 15.99
N ALA A 40 -11.75 -7.17 14.91
CA ALA A 40 -11.86 -5.73 14.84
C ALA A 40 -13.34 -5.31 15.00
N THR A 41 -13.57 -4.22 15.71
CA THR A 41 -14.89 -3.61 15.77
C THR A 41 -15.06 -2.70 14.57
N ALA A 42 -16.20 -2.78 13.90
CA ALA A 42 -16.52 -1.87 12.81
C ALA A 42 -16.40 -0.40 13.28
N VAL A 43 -15.73 0.41 12.48
CA VAL A 43 -15.55 1.83 12.74
C VAL A 43 -16.02 2.61 11.53
N ASP A 44 -16.64 3.75 11.77
CA ASP A 44 -16.89 4.72 10.70
C ASP A 44 -15.58 5.44 10.40
N PHE A 45 -14.87 4.92 9.39
CA PHE A 45 -13.55 5.40 9.03
C PHE A 45 -13.66 6.51 7.98
N ALA A 46 -13.42 7.74 8.41
CA ALA A 46 -13.32 8.90 7.55
C ALA A 46 -12.01 9.66 7.84
N ILE A 47 -11.36 10.15 6.80
CA ILE A 47 -10.24 11.08 6.91
C ILE A 47 -10.68 12.39 6.25
N GLU A 48 -10.67 13.46 7.03
CA GLU A 48 -10.83 14.81 6.52
C GLU A 48 -9.49 15.31 5.97
N GLY A 49 -9.54 16.04 4.87
CA GLY A 49 -8.36 16.66 4.29
C GLY A 49 -7.74 17.69 5.23
N GLY A 50 -6.46 17.96 5.03
CA GLY A 50 -5.79 18.96 5.85
C GLY A 50 -4.30 18.73 6.02
N LEU A 51 -3.74 19.42 7.01
CA LEU A 51 -2.33 19.37 7.37
C LEU A 51 -2.17 19.42 8.89
N THR A 52 -1.52 18.43 9.46
CA THR A 52 -1.11 18.39 10.87
C THR A 52 0.41 18.45 10.95
N ILE A 53 0.95 19.34 11.78
CA ILE A 53 2.38 19.47 12.02
C ILE A 53 2.71 19.01 13.43
N VAL A 54 3.62 18.04 13.54
CA VAL A 54 4.20 17.59 14.80
C VAL A 54 5.61 18.16 14.88
N ASP A 55 5.80 19.20 15.69
CA ASP A 55 7.11 19.83 15.88
C ASP A 55 8.07 18.84 16.55
N MET A 56 9.12 18.50 15.84
CA MET A 56 10.18 17.64 16.32
C MET A 56 11.52 18.11 15.72
N PRO A 57 12.56 18.34 16.52
CA PRO A 57 13.86 18.78 16.03
C PRO A 57 14.60 17.67 15.30
N THR A 58 14.33 17.53 14.00
CA THR A 58 14.94 16.56 13.10
C THR A 58 15.60 17.27 11.91
N PRO A 59 16.66 16.69 11.31
CA PRO A 59 17.33 17.29 10.16
C PRO A 59 16.45 17.39 8.90
N GLN A 60 15.43 16.54 8.81
CA GLN A 60 14.48 16.47 7.71
C GLN A 60 13.07 16.31 8.26
N SER A 61 12.10 16.87 7.57
CA SER A 61 10.69 16.57 7.82
C SER A 61 10.27 15.31 7.07
N VAL A 62 9.47 14.47 7.73
CA VAL A 62 8.80 13.32 7.14
C VAL A 62 7.31 13.59 7.10
N ALA A 63 6.70 13.46 5.94
CA ALA A 63 5.26 13.53 5.77
C ALA A 63 4.69 12.15 5.45
N LEU A 64 3.71 11.72 6.23
CA LEU A 64 2.76 10.68 5.87
C LEU A 64 1.50 11.37 5.35
N PHE A 65 0.92 10.85 4.27
CA PHE A 65 -0.29 11.43 3.70
C PHE A 65 -1.22 10.33 3.18
N GLY A 66 -2.49 10.63 3.06
CA GLY A 66 -3.47 9.69 2.54
C GLY A 66 -4.91 10.10 2.77
N HIS A 67 -5.79 9.27 2.28
CA HIS A 67 -7.24 9.31 2.47
C HIS A 67 -7.81 7.89 2.49
N ALA A 68 -9.13 7.76 2.65
CA ALA A 68 -9.81 6.46 2.56
C ALA A 68 -9.47 5.76 1.23
N GLY A 69 -9.16 4.49 1.30
CA GLY A 69 -8.76 3.66 0.17
C GLY A 69 -9.88 2.76 -0.32
N ILE A 70 -9.50 1.57 -0.79
CA ILE A 70 -10.40 0.58 -1.36
C ILE A 70 -10.19 -0.76 -0.67
N ASP A 71 -11.26 -1.49 -0.47
CA ASP A 71 -11.22 -2.83 0.10
C ASP A 71 -10.51 -3.81 -0.83
N ARG A 72 -9.85 -4.80 -0.23
CA ARG A 72 -9.13 -5.84 -0.98
C ARG A 72 -10.06 -6.71 -1.83
N ASP A 73 -11.28 -6.91 -1.37
CA ASP A 73 -12.28 -7.73 -2.05
C ASP A 73 -13.16 -6.92 -3.02
N HIS A 74 -12.93 -5.60 -3.10
CA HIS A 74 -13.66 -4.75 -4.04
C HIS A 74 -13.36 -5.15 -5.50
N PRO A 75 -14.35 -5.18 -6.40
CA PRO A 75 -14.16 -5.53 -7.81
C PRO A 75 -13.06 -4.70 -8.48
N ASP A 76 -12.96 -3.42 -8.17
CA ASP A 76 -11.97 -2.50 -8.74
C ASP A 76 -10.59 -2.54 -8.06
N PHE A 77 -10.34 -3.48 -7.13
CA PHE A 77 -9.07 -3.53 -6.40
C PHE A 77 -7.84 -3.58 -7.33
N PHE A 78 -7.89 -4.35 -8.40
CA PHE A 78 -6.77 -4.45 -9.32
C PHE A 78 -6.56 -3.17 -10.13
N ALA A 79 -7.62 -2.47 -10.50
CA ALA A 79 -7.53 -1.14 -11.11
C ALA A 79 -6.90 -0.13 -10.13
N ALA A 80 -7.30 -0.16 -8.85
CA ALA A 80 -6.67 0.66 -7.80
C ALA A 80 -5.20 0.32 -7.57
N TYR A 81 -4.85 -0.96 -7.64
CA TYR A 81 -3.48 -1.41 -7.49
C TYR A 81 -2.58 -0.93 -8.63
N VAL A 82 -3.05 -0.99 -9.87
CA VAL A 82 -2.36 -0.44 -11.04
C VAL A 82 -2.27 1.09 -10.96
N LEU A 83 -3.37 1.77 -10.61
CA LEU A 83 -3.43 3.22 -10.43
C LEU A 83 -2.41 3.70 -9.39
N ASN A 84 -2.36 3.05 -8.22
CA ASN A 84 -1.37 3.33 -7.19
C ASN A 84 0.07 3.14 -7.69
N THR A 85 0.31 2.12 -8.53
CA THR A 85 1.63 1.86 -9.11
C THR A 85 2.07 3.01 -10.00
N ILE A 86 1.18 3.52 -10.85
CA ILE A 86 1.45 4.67 -11.73
C ILE A 86 1.66 5.95 -10.91
N LEU A 87 0.85 6.17 -9.87
CA LEU A 87 0.93 7.37 -9.05
C LEU A 87 2.22 7.46 -8.26
N GLY A 88 2.55 6.45 -7.47
CA GLY A 88 3.67 6.49 -6.53
C GLY A 88 4.22 5.11 -6.14
N GLY A 89 3.93 4.05 -6.91
CA GLY A 89 4.40 2.69 -6.62
C GLY A 89 5.93 2.60 -6.61
N ARG A 90 6.45 1.73 -5.73
CA ARG A 90 7.89 1.48 -5.64
C ARG A 90 8.35 0.57 -6.77
N GLY A 91 9.57 0.81 -7.24
CA GLY A 91 10.26 -0.05 -8.21
C GLY A 91 9.91 0.23 -9.67
N VAL A 92 9.07 1.21 -9.94
CA VAL A 92 8.75 1.72 -11.27
C VAL A 92 8.91 3.23 -11.30
N GLU A 93 9.15 3.80 -12.47
CA GLU A 93 9.09 5.24 -12.68
C GLU A 93 7.63 5.70 -12.54
N SER A 94 7.30 6.22 -11.35
CA SER A 94 5.97 6.72 -11.04
C SER A 94 5.88 8.23 -11.22
N ARG A 95 4.67 8.78 -11.37
CA ARG A 95 4.46 10.22 -11.51
C ARG A 95 5.08 11.01 -10.36
N LEU A 96 4.89 10.56 -9.12
CA LEU A 96 5.48 11.23 -7.96
C LEU A 96 7.00 11.13 -7.95
N SER A 97 7.59 9.99 -8.33
CA SER A 97 9.05 9.87 -8.46
C SER A 97 9.59 10.86 -9.50
N ALA A 98 8.99 10.90 -10.68
CA ALA A 98 9.39 11.80 -11.75
C ALA A 98 9.26 13.28 -11.34
N GLU A 99 8.14 13.67 -10.73
CA GLU A 99 7.86 15.08 -10.45
C GLU A 99 8.55 15.60 -9.17
N VAL A 100 8.60 14.81 -8.09
CA VAL A 100 9.12 15.24 -6.79
C VAL A 100 10.62 15.01 -6.70
N ARG A 101 11.10 13.83 -7.15
CA ARG A 101 12.51 13.44 -7.04
C ARG A 101 13.32 13.89 -8.24
N GLU A 102 12.96 13.45 -9.45
CA GLU A 102 13.86 13.59 -10.61
C GLU A 102 13.88 15.01 -11.16
N LYS A 103 12.71 15.62 -11.35
CA LYS A 103 12.63 16.97 -11.93
C LYS A 103 12.97 18.07 -10.95
N ARG A 104 12.70 17.89 -9.66
CA ARG A 104 12.82 18.96 -8.64
C ARG A 104 13.85 18.67 -7.55
N GLY A 105 14.31 17.42 -7.39
CA GLY A 105 15.28 17.06 -6.37
C GLY A 105 14.81 17.35 -4.94
N LEU A 106 13.49 17.23 -4.69
CA LEU A 106 12.89 17.57 -3.39
C LEU A 106 13.07 16.46 -2.36
N THR A 107 13.29 15.24 -2.81
CA THR A 107 13.40 14.06 -1.96
C THR A 107 14.33 13.01 -2.57
N TYR A 108 14.81 12.11 -1.74
CA TYR A 108 15.43 10.86 -2.20
C TYR A 108 14.42 9.76 -2.50
N GLY A 109 13.19 9.88 -1.99
CA GLY A 109 12.12 8.92 -2.25
C GLY A 109 10.76 9.42 -1.80
N VAL A 110 9.79 9.22 -2.66
CA VAL A 110 8.37 9.38 -2.42
C VAL A 110 7.67 8.11 -2.88
N SER A 111 6.68 7.66 -2.15
CA SER A 111 5.93 6.46 -2.55
C SER A 111 4.51 6.47 -2.02
N THR A 112 3.63 5.75 -2.74
CA THR A 112 2.26 5.47 -2.31
C THR A 112 2.02 3.98 -2.23
N PHE A 113 1.03 3.58 -1.42
CA PHE A 113 0.67 2.18 -1.19
C PHE A 113 -0.77 2.06 -0.69
N LEU A 114 -1.41 0.97 -1.07
CA LEU A 114 -2.71 0.59 -0.54
C LEU A 114 -2.52 -0.14 0.79
N VAL A 115 -3.23 0.31 1.81
CA VAL A 115 -3.25 -0.30 3.15
C VAL A 115 -4.60 -0.94 3.35
N GLY A 116 -4.63 -2.27 3.37
CA GLY A 116 -5.81 -3.04 3.73
C GLY A 116 -5.84 -3.30 5.23
N LYS A 117 -6.89 -2.85 5.90
CA LYS A 117 -7.25 -3.17 7.27
C LYS A 117 -8.69 -3.63 7.25
N GLU A 118 -9.08 -4.50 8.20
CA GLU A 118 -10.45 -5.04 8.25
C GLU A 118 -11.52 -3.93 8.20
N GLU A 119 -11.28 -2.81 8.90
CA GLU A 119 -12.27 -1.74 9.08
C GLU A 119 -11.79 -0.36 8.56
N ALA A 120 -10.58 -0.27 8.01
CA ALA A 120 -10.00 1.02 7.61
C ALA A 120 -9.02 0.86 6.43
N ASN A 121 -9.57 0.79 5.23
CA ASN A 121 -8.76 0.74 4.02
C ASN A 121 -8.29 2.14 3.64
N MET A 122 -6.99 2.28 3.31
CA MET A 122 -6.38 3.58 3.00
C MET A 122 -5.55 3.53 1.72
N LEU A 123 -5.54 4.63 1.00
CA LEU A 123 -4.48 4.95 0.03
C LEU A 123 -3.55 5.95 0.71
N MET A 124 -2.36 5.49 1.02
CA MET A 124 -1.36 6.25 1.77
C MET A 124 -0.11 6.50 0.95
N GLY A 125 0.65 7.49 1.38
CA GLY A 125 1.98 7.75 0.86
C GLY A 125 2.91 8.33 1.91
N GLN A 126 4.18 8.41 1.54
CA GLN A 126 5.20 8.99 2.39
C GLN A 126 6.24 9.74 1.55
N VAL A 127 6.79 10.80 2.14
CA VAL A 127 7.90 11.55 1.58
C VAL A 127 8.76 12.10 2.72
N ALA A 128 10.08 12.12 2.54
CA ALA A 128 11.01 12.83 3.42
C ALA A 128 11.74 13.89 2.62
N SER A 129 11.85 15.10 3.17
CA SER A 129 12.50 16.22 2.51
C SER A 129 13.17 17.15 3.53
N ALA A 130 14.07 18.02 3.08
CA ALA A 130 14.60 19.06 3.93
C ALA A 130 13.48 19.95 4.51
N ASN A 131 13.68 20.44 5.72
CA ASN A 131 12.67 21.24 6.44
C ASN A 131 12.20 22.49 5.68
N ASP A 132 13.04 23.06 4.84
CA ASP A 132 12.72 24.21 3.99
C ASP A 132 12.15 23.84 2.62
N ARG A 133 12.08 22.55 2.29
CA ARG A 133 11.62 22.05 0.99
C ARG A 133 10.38 21.14 1.07
N ILE A 134 10.01 20.67 2.24
CA ILE A 134 8.88 19.75 2.43
C ILE A 134 7.54 20.37 1.96
N GLY A 135 7.36 21.67 2.13
CA GLY A 135 6.17 22.38 1.66
C GLY A 135 6.01 22.31 0.14
N GLU A 136 7.11 22.52 -0.61
CA GLU A 136 7.11 22.37 -2.06
C GLU A 136 6.80 20.92 -2.47
N ALA A 137 7.38 19.94 -1.78
CA ALA A 137 7.10 18.53 -2.05
C ALA A 137 5.62 18.17 -1.86
N ILE A 138 5.00 18.66 -0.78
CA ILE A 138 3.56 18.49 -0.51
C ILE A 138 2.71 19.13 -1.62
N ALA A 139 3.05 20.35 -2.04
CA ALA A 139 2.33 21.04 -3.11
C ALA A 139 2.38 20.26 -4.44
N VAL A 140 3.54 19.71 -4.80
CA VAL A 140 3.69 18.88 -5.99
C VAL A 140 2.88 17.58 -5.88
N ILE A 141 2.90 16.92 -4.73
CA ILE A 141 2.10 15.70 -4.47
C ILE A 141 0.61 16.01 -4.63
N ARG A 142 0.09 17.08 -4.00
CA ARG A 142 -1.31 17.50 -4.15
C ARG A 142 -1.66 17.78 -5.61
N HIS A 143 -0.77 18.44 -6.33
CA HIS A 143 -0.96 18.75 -7.75
C HIS A 143 -1.10 17.47 -8.60
N GLU A 144 -0.19 16.51 -8.43
CA GLU A 144 -0.26 15.24 -9.17
C GLU A 144 -1.49 14.40 -8.79
N TRP A 145 -1.93 14.46 -7.54
CA TRP A 145 -3.17 13.82 -7.09
C TRP A 145 -4.38 14.40 -7.82
N ILE A 146 -4.50 15.74 -7.83
CA ILE A 146 -5.57 16.46 -8.54
C ILE A 146 -5.52 16.16 -10.05
N LYS A 147 -4.34 16.21 -10.63
CA LYS A 147 -4.14 15.95 -12.06
C LYS A 147 -4.57 14.54 -12.45
N MET A 148 -4.16 13.52 -11.67
CA MET A 148 -4.55 12.14 -11.95
C MET A 148 -6.04 11.90 -11.72
N ALA A 149 -6.65 12.50 -10.70
CA ALA A 149 -8.10 12.43 -10.48
C ALA A 149 -8.89 13.03 -11.64
N ARG A 150 -8.42 14.15 -12.21
CA ARG A 150 -9.10 14.87 -13.29
C ARG A 150 -8.84 14.27 -14.67
N ASP A 151 -7.58 13.98 -15.00
CA ASP A 151 -7.13 13.64 -16.35
C ASP A 151 -6.95 12.13 -16.55
N GLY A 152 -6.94 11.35 -15.45
CA GLY A 152 -6.67 9.92 -15.48
C GLY A 152 -5.21 9.58 -15.80
N VAL A 153 -5.03 8.39 -16.36
CA VAL A 153 -3.75 7.86 -16.83
C VAL A 153 -3.78 7.66 -18.35
N THR A 154 -2.61 7.58 -18.96
CA THR A 154 -2.46 7.29 -20.38
C THR A 154 -2.36 5.79 -20.65
N GLU A 155 -2.59 5.36 -21.90
CA GLU A 155 -2.42 3.98 -22.34
C GLU A 155 -0.97 3.49 -22.13
N ALA A 156 0.02 4.36 -22.35
CA ALA A 156 1.42 4.04 -22.13
C ALA A 156 1.70 3.74 -20.65
N GLU A 157 1.24 4.60 -19.72
CA GLU A 157 1.40 4.40 -18.28
C GLU A 157 0.72 3.10 -17.81
N LEU A 158 -0.46 2.79 -18.34
CA LEU A 158 -1.16 1.55 -18.03
C LEU A 158 -0.35 0.34 -18.50
N THR A 159 0.12 0.34 -19.74
CA THR A 159 0.91 -0.76 -20.32
C THR A 159 2.21 -0.98 -19.55
N ASP A 160 2.93 0.09 -19.22
CA ASP A 160 4.18 0.04 -18.46
C ASP A 160 3.97 -0.52 -17.06
N ALA A 161 2.91 -0.07 -16.37
CA ALA A 161 2.57 -0.56 -15.04
C ALA A 161 2.16 -2.05 -15.06
N GLN A 162 1.36 -2.48 -16.03
CA GLN A 162 0.98 -3.89 -16.21
C GLN A 162 2.21 -4.76 -16.49
N THR A 163 3.07 -4.34 -17.39
CA THR A 163 4.32 -5.04 -17.73
C THR A 163 5.22 -5.19 -16.51
N TYR A 164 5.43 -4.11 -15.77
CA TYR A 164 6.22 -4.13 -14.55
C TYR A 164 5.63 -5.06 -13.50
N LEU A 165 4.34 -4.91 -13.17
CA LEU A 165 3.67 -5.66 -12.12
C LEU A 165 3.61 -7.15 -12.39
N THR A 166 3.43 -7.54 -13.64
CA THR A 166 3.37 -8.96 -14.03
C THR A 166 4.76 -9.57 -14.17
N GLY A 167 5.73 -8.83 -14.70
CA GLY A 167 7.11 -9.28 -14.85
C GLY A 167 7.87 -9.38 -13.52
N ALA A 168 7.63 -8.47 -12.58
CA ALA A 168 8.27 -8.48 -11.26
C ALA A 168 7.68 -9.52 -10.30
N TYR A 169 6.46 -10.00 -10.56
CA TYR A 169 5.76 -10.88 -9.61
C TYR A 169 6.47 -12.22 -9.35
N PRO A 170 6.93 -12.98 -10.37
CA PRO A 170 7.64 -14.23 -10.15
C PRO A 170 8.92 -14.07 -9.32
N LEU A 171 9.59 -12.92 -9.40
CA LEU A 171 10.84 -12.64 -8.68
C LEU A 171 10.62 -12.53 -7.16
N ARG A 172 9.38 -12.42 -6.70
CA ARG A 172 9.05 -12.40 -5.28
C ARG A 172 9.15 -13.78 -4.62
N PHE A 173 9.12 -14.86 -5.40
CA PHE A 173 9.18 -16.24 -4.93
C PHE A 173 10.62 -16.79 -4.87
N ASP A 174 11.56 -15.93 -4.54
CA ASP A 174 12.96 -16.28 -4.38
C ASP A 174 13.28 -16.61 -2.92
N GLY A 175 13.41 -17.91 -2.63
CA GLY A 175 13.78 -18.46 -1.33
C GLY A 175 12.61 -18.74 -0.37
N ASN A 176 12.80 -19.78 0.45
CA ASN A 176 11.78 -20.37 1.32
C ASN A 176 11.12 -19.35 2.26
N ALA A 177 11.91 -18.49 2.90
CA ALA A 177 11.39 -17.50 3.84
C ALA A 177 10.46 -16.48 3.16
N LYS A 178 10.80 -16.02 1.95
CA LYS A 178 9.95 -15.11 1.19
C LYS A 178 8.64 -15.77 0.78
N ILE A 179 8.71 -17.02 0.31
CA ILE A 179 7.52 -17.79 -0.07
C ILE A 179 6.63 -18.02 1.15
N ALA A 180 7.19 -18.42 2.29
CA ALA A 180 6.44 -18.60 3.53
C ALA A 180 5.72 -17.30 3.96
N ASN A 181 6.40 -16.16 3.91
CA ASN A 181 5.79 -14.85 4.21
C ASN A 181 4.65 -14.48 3.23
N ILE A 182 4.80 -14.80 1.94
CA ILE A 182 3.73 -14.57 0.95
C ILE A 182 2.53 -15.45 1.29
N LEU A 183 2.73 -16.74 1.57
CA LEU A 183 1.65 -17.68 1.86
C LEU A 183 0.89 -17.34 3.15
N VAL A 184 1.58 -16.94 4.22
CA VAL A 184 0.90 -16.50 5.44
C VAL A 184 0.15 -15.19 5.23
N GLY A 185 0.71 -14.26 4.43
CA GLY A 185 0.01 -13.03 4.04
C GLY A 185 -1.26 -13.31 3.22
N MET A 186 -1.21 -14.29 2.31
CA MET A 186 -2.38 -14.73 1.54
C MET A 186 -3.47 -15.35 2.44
N GLN A 187 -3.10 -16.21 3.38
CA GLN A 187 -4.04 -16.79 4.34
C GLN A 187 -4.75 -15.68 5.15
N ARG A 188 -4.01 -14.71 5.67
CA ARG A 188 -4.57 -13.58 6.43
C ARG A 188 -5.50 -12.69 5.62
N GLN A 189 -5.37 -12.69 4.30
CA GLN A 189 -6.21 -11.94 3.38
C GLN A 189 -7.31 -12.80 2.73
N GLY A 190 -7.52 -14.03 3.19
CA GLY A 190 -8.52 -14.94 2.63
C GLY A 190 -8.27 -15.36 1.17
N LEU A 191 -7.05 -15.18 0.65
CA LEU A 191 -6.71 -15.50 -0.73
C LEU A 191 -6.44 -17.00 -0.88
N SER A 192 -7.02 -17.59 -1.90
CA SER A 192 -6.77 -19.00 -2.26
C SER A 192 -5.35 -19.18 -2.82
N THR A 193 -4.84 -20.41 -2.78
CA THR A 193 -3.56 -20.76 -3.42
C THR A 193 -3.55 -20.49 -4.92
N ASN A 194 -4.70 -20.54 -5.59
CA ASN A 194 -4.84 -20.23 -7.01
C ASN A 194 -4.65 -18.73 -7.32
N TYR A 195 -4.68 -17.87 -6.32
CA TYR A 195 -4.40 -16.43 -6.50
C TYR A 195 -3.04 -16.19 -7.17
N ILE A 196 -2.02 -16.99 -6.83
CA ILE A 196 -0.68 -16.88 -7.41
C ILE A 196 -0.74 -17.00 -8.93
N ASN A 197 -1.57 -17.92 -9.46
CA ASN A 197 -1.71 -18.17 -10.88
C ASN A 197 -2.59 -17.14 -11.61
N THR A 198 -3.60 -16.59 -10.92
CA THR A 198 -4.63 -15.74 -11.55
C THR A 198 -4.37 -14.24 -11.39
N ARG A 199 -3.44 -13.84 -10.51
CA ARG A 199 -3.16 -12.43 -10.21
C ARG A 199 -2.75 -11.64 -11.45
N ASN A 200 -1.83 -12.17 -12.24
CA ASN A 200 -1.31 -11.48 -13.41
C ASN A 200 -2.39 -11.27 -14.48
N ASP A 201 -3.25 -12.25 -14.67
CA ASP A 201 -4.39 -12.13 -15.61
C ASP A 201 -5.34 -11.01 -15.19
N ARG A 202 -5.61 -10.89 -13.88
CA ARG A 202 -6.45 -9.80 -13.34
C ARG A 202 -5.81 -8.42 -13.52
N ILE A 203 -4.48 -8.31 -13.42
CA ILE A 203 -3.76 -7.06 -13.69
C ILE A 203 -3.85 -6.71 -15.17
N ASN A 204 -3.60 -7.69 -16.06
CA ASN A 204 -3.65 -7.47 -17.49
C ASN A 204 -5.08 -7.21 -18.02
N ALA A 205 -6.10 -7.62 -17.29
CA ALA A 205 -7.50 -7.37 -17.63
C ALA A 205 -7.95 -5.92 -17.32
N VAL A 206 -7.18 -5.15 -16.53
CA VAL A 206 -7.52 -3.75 -16.23
C VAL A 206 -7.46 -2.92 -17.51
N THR A 207 -8.57 -2.27 -17.85
CA THR A 207 -8.69 -1.41 -19.03
C THR A 207 -8.45 0.06 -18.70
N LEU A 208 -8.10 0.86 -19.71
CA LEU A 208 -7.93 2.30 -19.57
C LEU A 208 -9.22 3.00 -19.10
N SER A 209 -10.37 2.55 -19.56
CA SER A 209 -11.66 3.08 -19.14
C SER A 209 -11.94 2.84 -17.65
N GLU A 210 -11.69 1.63 -17.16
CA GLU A 210 -11.88 1.28 -15.75
C GLU A 210 -10.95 2.05 -14.82
N ILE A 211 -9.66 2.12 -15.16
CA ILE A 211 -8.69 2.81 -14.30
C ILE A 211 -8.93 4.33 -14.28
N ASN A 212 -9.37 4.94 -15.40
CA ASN A 212 -9.67 6.36 -15.44
C ASN A 212 -10.98 6.71 -14.73
N ARG A 213 -12.01 5.87 -14.83
CA ARG A 213 -13.21 5.99 -13.99
C ARG A 213 -12.83 5.94 -12.51
N LEU A 214 -12.05 4.91 -12.13
CA LEU A 214 -11.64 4.73 -10.75
C LEU A 214 -10.74 5.87 -10.25
N ALA A 215 -9.87 6.42 -11.08
CA ALA A 215 -9.04 7.58 -10.70
C ALA A 215 -9.90 8.76 -10.24
N ALA A 216 -10.99 9.07 -10.97
CA ALA A 216 -11.92 10.12 -10.59
C ALA A 216 -12.74 9.80 -9.33
N GLU A 217 -13.04 8.52 -9.09
CA GLU A 217 -13.86 8.08 -7.96
C GLU A 217 -13.05 7.89 -6.68
N LEU A 218 -11.84 7.32 -6.78
CA LEU A 218 -11.01 6.94 -5.63
C LEU A 218 -10.13 8.09 -5.15
N LEU A 219 -9.48 8.82 -6.08
CA LEU A 219 -8.61 9.91 -5.68
C LEU A 219 -9.43 11.11 -5.23
N LYS A 220 -9.34 11.42 -3.93
CA LYS A 220 -10.08 12.50 -3.27
C LYS A 220 -9.10 13.57 -2.80
N PRO A 221 -8.70 14.53 -3.68
CA PRO A 221 -7.74 15.56 -3.32
C PRO A 221 -8.15 16.39 -2.10
N GLU A 222 -9.45 16.61 -1.94
CA GLU A 222 -10.06 17.34 -0.83
C GLU A 222 -9.98 16.60 0.51
N ALA A 223 -9.91 15.25 0.47
CA ALA A 223 -9.76 14.41 1.66
C ALA A 223 -8.29 14.06 1.96
N LEU A 224 -7.35 14.52 1.13
CA LEU A 224 -5.93 14.20 1.31
C LEU A 224 -5.36 14.92 2.53
N HIS A 225 -5.10 14.16 3.59
CA HIS A 225 -4.51 14.64 4.83
C HIS A 225 -3.01 14.37 4.87
N PHE A 226 -2.25 15.37 5.34
CA PHE A 226 -0.81 15.25 5.57
C PHE A 226 -0.50 15.37 7.06
N VAL A 227 0.27 14.43 7.58
CA VAL A 227 0.89 14.53 8.91
C VAL A 227 2.38 14.70 8.71
N VAL A 228 2.90 15.87 9.09
CA VAL A 228 4.31 16.25 8.92
C VAL A 228 4.99 16.23 10.28
N VAL A 229 6.00 15.40 10.43
CA VAL A 229 6.86 15.35 11.62
C VAL A 229 8.20 15.99 11.28
N GLY A 230 8.58 17.03 12.00
CA GLY A 230 9.81 17.78 11.74
C GLY A 230 9.67 19.25 12.12
N GLN A 231 10.52 20.09 11.54
CA GLN A 231 10.46 21.56 11.67
C GLN A 231 10.31 22.21 10.28
N PRO A 232 9.16 21.99 9.62
CA PRO A 232 8.93 22.53 8.28
C PRO A 232 8.92 24.05 8.30
N LYS A 233 9.60 24.68 7.34
CA LYS A 233 9.57 26.13 7.18
C LYS A 233 8.49 26.54 6.20
N GLY A 234 7.70 27.56 6.57
CA GLY A 234 6.67 28.12 5.69
C GLY A 234 5.42 27.26 5.49
N LEU A 235 5.24 26.21 6.28
CA LEU A 235 3.98 25.48 6.41
C LEU A 235 3.29 25.89 7.70
N ASN A 236 2.00 26.15 7.61
CA ASN A 236 1.12 26.35 8.75
C ASN A 236 0.03 25.29 8.73
N GLU A 237 -0.45 24.87 9.89
CA GLU A 237 -1.63 24.01 10.01
C GLU A 237 -2.85 24.70 9.39
N GLU A 238 -3.60 23.95 8.57
CA GLU A 238 -4.86 24.35 7.96
C GLU A 238 -6.02 23.65 8.66
#